data_c67163ed43ebc9ccb407a5ee4597a328
#
_entry.id   c67163ed43ebc9ccb407a5ee4597a328
#
_cell.length_a   1.000
_cell.length_b   1.000
_cell.length_c   1.000
_cell.angle_alpha   90.00
_cell.angle_beta   90.00
_cell.angle_gamma   90.00
#
_symmetry.space_group_name_H-M   'P 1'
#
loop_
_entity.id
_entity.type
_entity.pdbx_description
1 polymer ?
#
loop_
_entity_poly.entity_id
_entity_poly.type
_entity_poly.pdbx_seq_one_letter_code
_entity_poly.pdbx_strand_id
1 'polypeptide(L)'
;MIRERRLAAAFVVLLAACATRPACDTLYFGTATPTGVVSAEQWKQFADEVLSREFPKGLTTWEADGRWRGGDGTAVVEHSHVVLVIGADDAAIARVIDEYKKRFAQEAVMRVSSPCRAFF
;
A
#
# COMPACT_ATOMS: atom_id res chain seq x y z
N MET A 1 -39.31 -57.48 17.70
CA MET A 1 -38.13 -56.71 17.99
C MET A 1 -37.75 -55.91 16.75
N ILE A 2 -38.12 -54.65 16.71
CA ILE A 2 -37.81 -53.75 15.62
C ILE A 2 -36.55 -52.98 16.03
N ARG A 3 -35.43 -53.23 15.32
CA ARG A 3 -34.19 -52.50 15.49
C ARG A 3 -34.27 -51.18 14.72
N GLU A 4 -34.47 -50.10 15.41
CA GLU A 4 -34.35 -48.76 14.81
C GLU A 4 -32.92 -48.49 14.46
N ARG A 5 -32.65 -48.43 13.16
CA ARG A 5 -31.35 -47.90 12.62
C ARG A 5 -31.45 -46.39 12.65
N ARG A 6 -30.78 -45.80 13.62
CA ARG A 6 -30.55 -44.33 13.64
C ARG A 6 -29.52 -44.01 12.55
N LEU A 7 -29.98 -43.45 11.45
CA LEU A 7 -29.13 -42.80 10.48
C LEU A 7 -28.61 -41.47 11.07
N ALA A 8 -27.35 -41.46 11.46
CA ALA A 8 -26.67 -40.22 11.81
C ALA A 8 -26.31 -39.49 10.50
N ALA A 9 -27.05 -38.44 10.17
CA ALA A 9 -26.72 -37.55 9.09
C ALA A 9 -25.51 -36.72 9.52
N ALA A 10 -24.35 -37.03 8.96
CA ALA A 10 -23.14 -36.22 9.11
C ALA A 10 -23.31 -34.94 8.26
N PHE A 11 -23.54 -33.84 8.92
CA PHE A 11 -23.58 -32.52 8.29
C PHE A 11 -22.13 -32.08 8.00
N VAL A 12 -21.66 -32.28 6.77
CA VAL A 12 -20.36 -31.74 6.33
C VAL A 12 -20.55 -30.25 6.04
N VAL A 13 -20.13 -29.41 6.98
CA VAL A 13 -20.06 -27.98 6.77
C VAL A 13 -18.83 -27.73 5.90
N LEU A 14 -19.03 -27.53 4.61
CA LEU A 14 -18.00 -26.98 3.73
C LEU A 14 -17.80 -25.51 4.12
N LEU A 15 -16.78 -25.23 4.92
CA LEU A 15 -16.22 -23.89 5.09
C LEU A 15 -15.54 -23.54 3.77
N ALA A 16 -16.26 -22.85 2.89
CA ALA A 16 -15.66 -22.17 1.77
C ALA A 16 -14.75 -21.06 2.33
N ALA A 17 -13.47 -21.35 2.46
CA ALA A 17 -12.47 -20.34 2.74
C ALA A 17 -12.50 -19.37 1.54
N CYS A 18 -13.15 -18.22 1.70
CA CYS A 18 -12.96 -17.08 0.81
C CYS A 18 -11.48 -16.69 0.91
N ALA A 19 -10.66 -17.19 0.00
CA ALA A 19 -9.30 -16.70 -0.19
C ALA A 19 -9.42 -15.24 -0.64
N THR A 20 -9.29 -14.32 0.30
CA THR A 20 -9.22 -12.89 -0.02
C THR A 20 -8.00 -12.67 -0.89
N ARG A 21 -8.20 -12.08 -2.07
CA ARG A 21 -7.09 -11.72 -2.93
C ARG A 21 -6.24 -10.67 -2.22
N PRO A 22 -4.91 -10.78 -2.30
CA PRO A 22 -4.06 -9.73 -1.76
C PRO A 22 -4.37 -8.41 -2.44
N ALA A 23 -4.21 -7.31 -1.72
CA ALA A 23 -4.27 -5.98 -2.30
C ALA A 23 -2.93 -5.65 -2.96
N CYS A 24 -2.98 -4.98 -4.10
CA CYS A 24 -1.87 -4.25 -4.68
C CYS A 24 -2.06 -2.78 -4.31
N ASP A 25 -1.14 -2.26 -3.54
CA ASP A 25 -1.15 -0.87 -3.10
C ASP A 25 -0.06 -0.10 -3.81
N THR A 26 -0.44 1.01 -4.42
CA THR A 26 0.49 1.96 -5.04
C THR A 26 0.45 3.26 -4.25
N LEU A 27 1.60 3.67 -3.74
CA LEU A 27 1.78 4.88 -2.94
C LEU A 27 2.55 5.92 -3.75
N TYR A 28 2.08 7.15 -3.75
CA TYR A 28 2.68 8.26 -4.48
C TYR A 28 3.20 9.29 -3.48
N PHE A 29 4.52 9.42 -3.42
CA PHE A 29 5.22 10.31 -2.50
C PHE A 29 5.70 11.54 -3.27
N GLY A 30 4.98 12.64 -3.13
CA GLY A 30 5.40 13.92 -3.70
C GLY A 30 6.68 14.41 -3.06
N THR A 31 7.51 15.12 -3.81
CA THR A 31 8.83 15.61 -3.34
C THR A 31 8.83 17.07 -2.96
N ALA A 32 7.82 17.86 -3.35
CA ALA A 32 7.75 19.28 -3.00
C ALA A 32 7.52 19.45 -1.49
N THR A 33 8.33 20.29 -0.86
CA THR A 33 8.21 20.67 0.56
C THR A 33 8.05 22.18 0.67
N PRO A 34 7.63 22.73 1.83
CA PRO A 34 7.55 24.18 2.02
C PRO A 34 8.86 24.93 1.80
N THR A 35 10.00 24.25 1.93
CA THR A 35 11.35 24.86 1.86
C THR A 35 12.20 24.34 0.72
N GLY A 36 11.66 23.52 -0.18
CA GLY A 36 12.40 22.95 -1.30
C GLY A 36 11.85 21.62 -1.78
N VAL A 37 12.71 20.63 -1.93
CA VAL A 37 12.35 19.30 -2.38
C VAL A 37 13.02 18.23 -1.53
N VAL A 38 12.38 17.07 -1.43
CA VAL A 38 13.01 15.87 -0.86
C VAL A 38 14.12 15.44 -1.82
N SER A 39 15.37 15.42 -1.34
CA SER A 39 16.52 15.03 -2.15
C SER A 39 16.56 13.53 -2.41
N ALA A 40 17.32 13.11 -3.41
CA ALA A 40 17.55 11.70 -3.72
C ALA A 40 18.16 10.95 -2.52
N GLU A 41 19.05 11.58 -1.76
CA GLU A 41 19.63 10.99 -0.55
C GLU A 41 18.63 10.86 0.58
N GLN A 42 17.80 11.87 0.80
CA GLN A 42 16.73 11.80 1.80
C GLN A 42 15.72 10.71 1.47
N TRP A 43 15.36 10.58 0.19
CA TRP A 43 14.50 9.49 -0.27
C TRP A 43 15.15 8.12 -0.05
N LYS A 44 16.42 7.98 -0.46
CA LYS A 44 17.16 6.73 -0.26
C LYS A 44 17.18 6.33 1.23
N GLN A 45 17.50 7.28 2.10
CA GLN A 45 17.51 7.03 3.54
C GLN A 45 16.12 6.60 4.05
N PHE A 46 15.07 7.28 3.63
CA PHE A 46 13.70 6.90 3.97
C PHE A 46 13.35 5.49 3.46
N ALA A 47 13.73 5.15 2.24
CA ALA A 47 13.51 3.82 1.68
C ALA A 47 14.25 2.74 2.47
N ASP A 48 15.51 2.97 2.82
CA ASP A 48 16.32 2.01 3.57
C ASP A 48 15.81 1.83 5.02
N GLU A 49 15.47 2.91 5.70
CA GLU A 49 15.09 2.89 7.11
C GLU A 49 13.61 2.52 7.35
N VAL A 50 12.72 2.96 6.48
CA VAL A 50 11.28 2.85 6.70
C VAL A 50 10.64 1.84 5.76
N LEU A 51 10.76 2.03 4.44
CA LEU A 51 10.10 1.16 3.47
C LEU A 51 10.55 -0.29 3.61
N SER A 52 11.86 -0.53 3.69
CA SER A 52 12.42 -1.89 3.79
C SER A 52 12.04 -2.58 5.10
N ARG A 53 11.89 -1.83 6.18
CA ARG A 53 11.44 -2.35 7.47
C ARG A 53 9.96 -2.71 7.47
N GLU A 54 9.12 -1.82 6.93
CA GLU A 54 7.66 -1.99 6.96
C GLU A 54 7.15 -2.97 5.89
N PHE A 55 7.91 -3.13 4.81
CA PHE A 55 7.57 -4.03 3.69
C PHE A 55 8.66 -5.10 3.45
N PRO A 56 8.91 -5.97 4.43
CA PRO A 56 10.02 -6.93 4.36
C PRO A 56 9.86 -8.00 3.27
N LYS A 57 8.64 -8.19 2.76
CA LYS A 57 8.36 -9.14 1.67
C LYS A 57 8.67 -8.60 0.28
N GLY A 58 9.05 -7.35 0.21
CA GLY A 58 9.44 -6.69 -1.02
C GLY A 58 8.53 -5.54 -1.43
N LEU A 59 9.10 -4.67 -2.22
CA LEU A 59 8.45 -3.52 -2.82
C LEU A 59 9.16 -3.17 -4.13
N THR A 60 8.49 -2.43 -4.98
CA THR A 60 9.08 -1.89 -6.21
C THR A 60 8.89 -0.38 -6.23
N THR A 61 9.94 0.35 -6.59
CA THR A 61 9.90 1.81 -6.69
C THR A 61 10.25 2.29 -8.08
N TRP A 62 9.66 3.42 -8.47
CA TRP A 62 10.05 4.17 -9.66
C TRP A 62 9.75 5.65 -9.46
N GLU A 63 10.21 6.47 -10.38
CA GLU A 63 9.98 7.91 -10.37
C GLU A 63 8.89 8.27 -11.38
N ALA A 64 8.08 9.28 -11.06
CA ALA A 64 7.01 9.78 -11.91
C ALA A 64 6.82 11.28 -11.74
N ASP A 65 6.20 11.90 -12.73
CA ASP A 65 5.78 13.30 -12.69
C ASP A 65 4.27 13.40 -12.64
N GLY A 66 3.77 13.97 -11.55
CA GLY A 66 2.36 14.32 -11.39
C GLY A 66 2.06 15.69 -11.99
N ARG A 67 0.88 15.85 -12.56
CA ARG A 67 0.40 17.12 -13.10
C ARG A 67 -1.03 17.37 -12.65
N TRP A 68 -1.26 18.54 -12.06
CA TRP A 68 -2.61 18.94 -11.65
C TRP A 68 -2.77 20.47 -11.72
N ARG A 69 -3.97 20.95 -11.47
CA ARG A 69 -4.23 22.37 -11.30
C ARG A 69 -4.50 22.68 -9.84
N GLY A 70 -3.80 23.66 -9.32
CA GLY A 70 -4.06 24.23 -8.00
C GLY A 70 -5.44 24.91 -7.95
N GLY A 71 -5.89 25.22 -6.74
CA GLY A 71 -7.18 25.90 -6.53
C GLY A 71 -7.29 27.27 -7.18
N ASP A 72 -6.17 27.91 -7.48
CA ASP A 72 -6.04 29.18 -8.21
C ASP A 72 -5.97 29.02 -9.74
N GLY A 73 -6.10 27.78 -10.26
CA GLY A 73 -6.01 27.44 -11.68
C GLY A 73 -4.57 27.30 -12.22
N THR A 74 -3.56 27.48 -11.40
CA THR A 74 -2.13 27.32 -11.79
C THR A 74 -1.81 25.86 -12.08
N ALA A 75 -1.15 25.60 -13.21
CA ALA A 75 -0.65 24.27 -13.53
C ALA A 75 0.54 23.92 -12.62
N VAL A 76 0.47 22.78 -11.95
CA VAL A 76 1.51 22.25 -11.07
C VAL A 76 2.09 20.99 -11.69
N VAL A 77 3.41 20.90 -11.73
CA VAL A 77 4.16 19.68 -12.04
C VAL A 77 4.97 19.31 -10.81
N GLU A 78 4.80 18.08 -10.32
CA GLU A 78 5.52 17.61 -9.16
C GLU A 78 6.16 16.27 -9.44
N HIS A 79 7.45 16.19 -9.16
CA HIS A 79 8.17 14.93 -9.16
C HIS A 79 7.76 14.08 -7.95
N SER A 80 7.58 12.79 -8.17
CA SER A 80 7.12 11.85 -7.16
C SER A 80 7.91 10.55 -7.21
N HIS A 81 8.13 9.95 -6.04
CA HIS A 81 8.52 8.56 -5.93
C HIS A 81 7.27 7.70 -5.79
N VAL A 82 7.20 6.62 -6.54
CA VAL A 82 6.07 5.68 -6.51
C VAL A 82 6.53 4.36 -5.94
N VAL A 83 5.73 3.79 -5.05
CA VAL A 83 6.02 2.51 -4.39
C VAL A 83 4.85 1.57 -4.62
N LEU A 84 5.13 0.39 -5.17
CA LEU A 84 4.18 -0.71 -5.27
C LEU A 84 4.51 -1.77 -4.22
N VAL A 85 3.50 -2.14 -3.43
CA VAL A 85 3.57 -3.27 -2.50
C VAL A 85 2.39 -4.21 -2.70
N ILE A 86 2.60 -5.50 -2.46
CA ILE A 86 1.58 -6.54 -2.62
C ILE A 86 1.38 -7.25 -1.30
N GLY A 87 0.13 -7.27 -0.82
CA GLY A 87 -0.25 -7.96 0.40
C GLY A 87 0.35 -7.35 1.68
N ALA A 88 0.64 -6.05 1.69
CA ALA A 88 1.06 -5.35 2.90
C ALA A 88 -0.12 -5.10 3.84
N ASP A 89 0.16 -5.05 5.14
CA ASP A 89 -0.83 -4.68 6.14
C ASP A 89 -1.20 -3.20 6.04
N ASP A 90 -2.48 -2.88 6.17
CA ASP A 90 -2.95 -1.49 6.21
C ASP A 90 -2.27 -0.67 7.31
N ALA A 91 -1.98 -1.27 8.46
CA ALA A 91 -1.26 -0.61 9.55
C ALA A 91 0.18 -0.27 9.17
N ALA A 92 0.88 -1.13 8.43
CA ALA A 92 2.22 -0.86 7.93
C ALA A 92 2.22 0.29 6.92
N ILE A 93 1.25 0.28 6.00
CA ILE A 93 1.06 1.36 5.02
C ILE A 93 0.79 2.70 5.73
N ALA A 94 -0.08 2.69 6.74
CA ALA A 94 -0.38 3.89 7.52
C ALA A 94 0.86 4.46 8.22
N ARG A 95 1.69 3.60 8.83
CA ARG A 95 2.95 4.03 9.47
C ARG A 95 3.93 4.66 8.48
N VAL A 96 4.06 4.07 7.30
CA VAL A 96 4.91 4.61 6.21
C VAL A 96 4.44 6.00 5.79
N ILE A 97 3.14 6.16 5.55
CA ILE A 97 2.55 7.43 5.15
C ILE A 97 2.75 8.49 6.24
N ASP A 98 2.46 8.16 7.49
CA ASP A 98 2.61 9.07 8.61
C ASP A 98 4.06 9.50 8.82
N GLU A 99 5.00 8.57 8.71
CA GLU A 99 6.43 8.88 8.85
C GLU A 99 6.92 9.81 7.73
N TYR A 100 6.52 9.56 6.48
CA TYR A 100 6.87 10.43 5.36
C TYR A 100 6.32 11.84 5.54
N LYS A 101 5.04 11.96 5.91
CA LYS A 101 4.38 13.23 6.16
C LYS A 101 5.07 14.04 7.25
N LYS A 102 5.45 13.39 8.33
CA LYS A 102 6.16 14.04 9.45
C LYS A 102 7.57 14.45 9.07
N ARG A 103 8.31 13.55 8.44
CA ARG A 103 9.73 13.74 8.11
C ARG A 103 9.94 14.85 7.07
N PHE A 104 9.03 14.97 6.11
CA PHE A 104 9.18 15.88 4.97
C PHE A 104 8.09 16.96 4.88
N ALA A 105 7.35 17.19 5.93
CA ALA A 105 6.28 18.18 6.00
C ALA A 105 5.27 18.09 4.85
N GLN A 106 4.85 16.86 4.53
CA GLN A 106 3.89 16.59 3.47
C GLN A 106 2.45 16.59 4.00
N GLU A 107 1.53 17.18 3.24
CA GLU A 107 0.11 17.18 3.61
C GLU A 107 -0.53 15.82 3.37
N ALA A 108 -0.16 15.15 2.28
CA ALA A 108 -0.74 13.88 1.87
C ALA A 108 0.26 12.98 1.15
N VAL A 109 -0.01 11.68 1.20
CA VAL A 109 0.53 10.66 0.29
C VAL A 109 -0.68 9.97 -0.33
N MET A 110 -0.76 9.95 -1.66
CA MET A 110 -1.85 9.26 -2.34
C MET A 110 -1.62 7.76 -2.29
N ARG A 111 -2.67 7.02 -1.91
CA ARG A 111 -2.71 5.55 -1.95
C ARG A 111 -3.79 5.10 -2.93
N VAL A 112 -3.42 4.23 -3.85
CA VAL A 112 -4.36 3.51 -4.72
C VAL A 112 -4.29 2.03 -4.35
N SER A 113 -5.42 1.44 -3.99
CA SER A 113 -5.51 0.04 -3.59
C SER A 113 -6.50 -0.70 -4.48
N SER A 114 -6.12 -1.90 -4.92
CA SER A 114 -6.99 -2.76 -5.71
C SER A 114 -6.68 -4.24 -5.45
N PRO A 115 -7.67 -5.15 -5.55
CA PRO A 115 -7.39 -6.58 -5.56
C PRO A 115 -6.50 -6.93 -6.75
N CYS A 116 -5.47 -7.74 -6.52
CA CYS A 116 -4.58 -8.17 -7.60
C CYS A 116 -4.21 -9.66 -7.53
N ARG A 117 -3.50 -10.14 -8.54
CA ARG A 117 -2.86 -11.45 -8.58
C ARG A 117 -1.41 -11.25 -8.98
N ALA A 118 -0.49 -11.79 -8.20
CA ALA A 118 0.92 -11.86 -8.54
C ALA A 118 1.32 -13.32 -8.71
N PHE A 119 2.17 -13.58 -9.68
CA PHE A 119 2.71 -14.92 -10.00
C PHE A 119 4.24 -14.80 -9.99
N PHE A 120 4.92 -15.78 -9.39
CA PHE A 120 6.37 -15.81 -9.23
C PHE A 120 6.92 -17.11 -9.78
#